data_a4931653833cfbc8fcd11638549e7623
#
_entry.id   a4931653833cfbc8fcd11638549e7623
#
_cell.length_a   1.000
_cell.length_b   1.000
_cell.length_c   1.000
_cell.angle_alpha   90.00
_cell.angle_beta   90.00
_cell.angle_gamma   90.00
#
_symmetry.space_group_name_H-M   'P 1'
#
loop_
_entity.id
_entity.type
_entity.pdbx_description
1 polymer ?
#
loop_
_entity_poly.entity_id
_entity_poly.type
_entity_poly.pdbx_seq_one_letter_code
_entity_poly.pdbx_strand_id
1 'polypeptide(L)'
;MRSQIKEKKNNSGTETNRTLRYLVSFLVIIGLLVVLFFWNIGVGSVEMSFFDFLGVLTKHQPDSTLYQIVWKIRLPRIIAAVLLGGALSVSGFLLQSFFQNPIAGPYVLGISSGAKLVVALTMIFLLEKGIMVSSLGMVVAAFAGSLLAMGFVLLISFRVSNMSLLVVCGILIGYICSAITDFCVTFADDSNIVNLHNWSMGSFSGMSWEHIRIMTIIVGITVVITFGLAKPISAYQMGESYARNMGVNVKALRIALILLSSLLSACVTAFAGPISFVGIAVPHLIKLATHTAKPIILIPGCFLGGAVITLFCDGIARTVFAPTEISISSVTAVFLVPVVIAAMLRKQRM
;
A
#
# COMPACT_ATOMS: atom_id res chain seq x y z
N MET A 1 41.58 -30.92 6.88
CA MET A 1 41.36 -30.60 5.46
C MET A 1 40.04 -31.17 4.90
N ARG A 2 39.72 -32.48 5.08
CA ARG A 2 38.43 -33.08 4.60
C ARG A 2 37.18 -32.53 5.28
N SER A 3 37.22 -32.14 6.56
CA SER A 3 36.08 -31.52 7.27
C SER A 3 35.72 -30.13 6.73
N GLN A 4 36.73 -29.30 6.45
CA GLN A 4 36.55 -27.97 5.89
C GLN A 4 36.00 -27.99 4.45
N ILE A 5 36.38 -29.01 3.66
CA ILE A 5 35.86 -29.20 2.30
C ILE A 5 34.36 -29.63 2.33
N LYS A 6 33.99 -30.51 3.28
CA LYS A 6 32.62 -30.94 3.49
C LYS A 6 31.71 -29.78 3.98
N GLU A 7 32.23 -28.94 4.88
CA GLU A 7 31.53 -27.78 5.38
C GLU A 7 31.32 -26.70 4.30
N LYS A 8 32.33 -26.46 3.45
CA LYS A 8 32.23 -25.55 2.30
C LYS A 8 31.25 -26.04 1.24
N LYS A 9 31.17 -27.35 1.01
CA LYS A 9 30.23 -27.97 0.06
C LYS A 9 28.79 -28.00 0.59
N ASN A 10 28.58 -28.12 1.90
CA ASN A 10 27.27 -28.04 2.53
C ASN A 10 26.76 -26.57 2.57
N ASN A 11 27.63 -25.59 2.81
CA ASN A 11 27.29 -24.18 2.76
C ASN A 11 26.96 -23.71 1.34
N SER A 12 27.69 -24.17 0.32
CA SER A 12 27.39 -23.82 -1.07
C SER A 12 26.03 -24.40 -1.53
N GLY A 13 25.68 -25.62 -1.12
CA GLY A 13 24.37 -26.23 -1.43
C GLY A 13 23.19 -25.48 -0.76
N THR A 14 23.38 -24.99 0.47
CA THR A 14 22.35 -24.22 1.18
C THR A 14 22.19 -22.82 0.60
N GLU A 15 23.25 -22.16 0.14
CA GLU A 15 23.19 -20.85 -0.52
C GLU A 15 22.53 -20.94 -1.90
N THR A 16 22.87 -21.96 -2.69
CA THR A 16 22.26 -22.20 -3.99
C THR A 16 20.75 -22.44 -3.86
N ASN A 17 20.32 -23.24 -2.89
CA ASN A 17 18.91 -23.48 -2.62
C ASN A 17 18.15 -22.22 -2.17
N ARG A 18 18.78 -21.31 -1.43
CA ARG A 18 18.19 -20.01 -1.04
C ARG A 18 18.02 -19.09 -2.23
N THR A 19 19.04 -18.95 -3.06
CA THR A 19 19.02 -18.11 -4.26
C THR A 19 17.97 -18.62 -5.25
N LEU A 20 17.90 -19.93 -5.49
CA LEU A 20 16.89 -20.53 -6.34
C LEU A 20 15.47 -20.26 -5.83
N ARG A 21 15.23 -20.34 -4.53
CA ARG A 21 13.93 -20.02 -3.92
C ARG A 21 13.53 -18.56 -4.16
N TYR A 22 14.46 -17.61 -3.98
CA TYR A 22 14.17 -16.20 -4.25
C TYR A 22 13.80 -16.00 -5.71
N LEU A 23 14.58 -16.57 -6.63
CA LEU A 23 14.35 -16.47 -8.05
C LEU A 23 12.98 -17.06 -8.44
N VAL A 24 12.65 -18.24 -7.94
CA VAL A 24 11.34 -18.88 -8.18
C VAL A 24 10.21 -18.02 -7.59
N SER A 25 10.35 -17.51 -6.37
CA SER A 25 9.31 -16.66 -5.76
C SER A 25 9.07 -15.38 -6.59
N PHE A 26 10.13 -14.72 -7.04
CA PHE A 26 9.99 -13.53 -7.89
C PHE A 26 9.41 -13.85 -9.27
N LEU A 27 9.81 -14.94 -9.90
CA LEU A 27 9.25 -15.39 -11.18
C LEU A 27 7.75 -15.69 -11.06
N VAL A 28 7.32 -16.34 -9.98
CA VAL A 28 5.90 -16.59 -9.71
C VAL A 28 5.13 -15.30 -9.52
N ILE A 29 5.65 -14.36 -8.72
CA ILE A 29 5.00 -13.06 -8.48
C ILE A 29 4.90 -12.26 -9.78
N ILE A 30 5.96 -12.19 -10.59
CA ILE A 30 5.96 -11.50 -11.89
C ILE A 30 5.00 -12.18 -12.86
N GLY A 31 4.99 -13.52 -12.92
CA GLY A 31 4.05 -14.28 -13.74
C GLY A 31 2.60 -14.00 -13.37
N LEU A 32 2.28 -14.00 -12.07
CA LEU A 32 0.95 -13.62 -11.58
C LEU A 32 0.59 -12.17 -11.93
N LEU A 33 1.54 -11.25 -11.80
CA LEU A 33 1.32 -9.85 -12.14
C LEU A 33 0.98 -9.68 -13.63
N VAL A 34 1.68 -10.38 -14.52
CA VAL A 34 1.42 -10.37 -15.97
C VAL A 34 0.04 -10.97 -16.27
N VAL A 35 -0.29 -12.11 -15.67
CA VAL A 35 -1.60 -12.75 -15.87
C VAL A 35 -2.72 -11.83 -15.39
N LEU A 36 -2.59 -11.25 -14.21
CA LEU A 36 -3.59 -10.33 -13.64
C LEU A 36 -3.69 -9.02 -14.44
N PHE A 37 -2.59 -8.53 -14.99
CA PHE A 37 -2.60 -7.36 -15.87
C PHE A 37 -3.49 -7.62 -17.09
N PHE A 38 -3.29 -8.72 -17.81
CA PHE A 38 -4.11 -9.06 -18.97
C PHE A 38 -5.55 -9.40 -18.59
N TRP A 39 -5.75 -10.08 -17.46
CA TRP A 39 -7.10 -10.31 -16.94
C TRP A 39 -7.84 -9.00 -16.68
N ASN A 40 -7.21 -8.03 -16.02
CA ASN A 40 -7.81 -6.72 -15.74
C ASN A 40 -8.04 -5.88 -17.00
N ILE A 41 -7.27 -6.08 -18.06
CA ILE A 41 -7.54 -5.46 -19.37
C ILE A 41 -8.77 -6.09 -20.03
N GLY A 42 -8.92 -7.40 -19.98
CA GLY A 42 -10.02 -8.12 -20.63
C GLY A 42 -11.36 -7.90 -19.96
N VAL A 43 -11.35 -7.78 -18.62
CA VAL A 43 -12.57 -7.76 -17.79
C VAL A 43 -13.08 -6.34 -17.55
N GLY A 44 -14.41 -6.17 -17.58
CA GLY A 44 -15.12 -4.92 -17.34
C GLY A 44 -16.47 -4.89 -18.03
N SER A 45 -17.20 -3.75 -17.98
CA SER A 45 -18.53 -3.58 -18.59
C SER A 45 -18.55 -3.85 -20.10
N VAL A 46 -17.41 -3.74 -20.78
CA VAL A 46 -17.20 -4.13 -22.18
C VAL A 46 -16.18 -5.26 -22.17
N GLU A 47 -16.59 -6.45 -22.57
CA GLU A 47 -15.66 -7.57 -22.73
C GLU A 47 -14.71 -7.27 -23.88
N MET A 48 -13.41 -7.54 -23.65
CA MET A 48 -12.36 -7.29 -24.63
C MET A 48 -11.45 -8.51 -24.73
N SER A 49 -11.32 -9.01 -25.96
CA SER A 49 -10.39 -10.08 -26.24
C SER A 49 -8.93 -9.57 -26.19
N PHE A 50 -8.01 -10.48 -25.93
CA PHE A 50 -6.56 -10.20 -26.04
C PHE A 50 -6.19 -9.66 -27.44
N PHE A 51 -6.83 -10.14 -28.49
CA PHE A 51 -6.61 -9.66 -29.86
C PHE A 51 -7.11 -8.23 -30.07
N ASP A 52 -8.22 -7.83 -29.44
CA ASP A 52 -8.73 -6.46 -29.49
C ASP A 52 -7.74 -5.49 -28.82
N PHE A 53 -7.17 -5.91 -27.69
CA PHE A 53 -6.13 -5.12 -27.01
C PHE A 53 -4.87 -4.96 -27.88
N LEU A 54 -4.39 -6.01 -28.53
CA LEU A 54 -3.30 -5.93 -29.50
C LEU A 54 -3.65 -5.03 -30.69
N GLY A 55 -4.90 -5.11 -31.18
CA GLY A 55 -5.41 -4.25 -32.23
C GLY A 55 -5.40 -2.78 -31.82
N VAL A 56 -5.77 -2.44 -30.58
CA VAL A 56 -5.71 -1.08 -30.04
C VAL A 56 -4.27 -0.56 -29.97
N LEU A 57 -3.32 -1.41 -29.58
CA LEU A 57 -1.90 -1.03 -29.52
C LEU A 57 -1.26 -0.82 -30.88
N THR A 58 -1.64 -1.65 -31.89
CA THR A 58 -1.01 -1.62 -33.21
C THR A 58 -1.66 -0.65 -34.18
N LYS A 59 -2.99 -0.49 -34.15
CA LYS A 59 -3.73 0.32 -35.14
C LYS A 59 -3.86 1.81 -34.77
N HIS A 60 -3.52 2.19 -33.53
CA HIS A 60 -3.50 3.57 -33.02
C HIS A 60 -4.66 4.44 -33.55
N GLN A 61 -5.91 4.02 -33.31
CA GLN A 61 -7.11 4.75 -33.70
C GLN A 61 -7.69 5.50 -32.50
N PRO A 62 -7.31 6.77 -32.25
CA PRO A 62 -7.69 7.53 -31.05
C PRO A 62 -9.19 7.72 -30.90
N ASP A 63 -9.92 7.73 -32.01
CA ASP A 63 -11.38 7.96 -32.04
C ASP A 63 -12.20 6.69 -31.77
N SER A 64 -11.56 5.52 -31.75
CA SER A 64 -12.30 4.29 -31.46
C SER A 64 -12.66 4.20 -29.97
N THR A 65 -13.89 3.78 -29.68
CA THR A 65 -14.38 3.58 -28.30
C THR A 65 -13.47 2.65 -27.52
N LEU A 66 -12.97 1.57 -28.13
CA LEU A 66 -12.06 0.63 -27.52
C LEU A 66 -10.73 1.27 -27.11
N TYR A 67 -10.16 2.11 -27.98
CA TYR A 67 -8.94 2.86 -27.67
C TYR A 67 -9.14 3.77 -26.45
N GLN A 68 -10.24 4.51 -26.41
CA GLN A 68 -10.53 5.41 -25.29
C GLN A 68 -10.73 4.64 -23.97
N ILE A 69 -11.43 3.50 -24.00
CA ILE A 69 -11.63 2.63 -22.82
C ILE A 69 -10.27 2.12 -22.31
N VAL A 70 -9.41 1.62 -23.19
CA VAL A 70 -8.08 1.10 -22.80
C VAL A 70 -7.20 2.20 -22.24
N TRP A 71 -7.00 3.29 -22.99
CA TRP A 71 -6.03 4.32 -22.66
C TRP A 71 -6.49 5.29 -21.57
N LYS A 72 -7.80 5.62 -21.49
CA LYS A 72 -8.30 6.62 -20.54
C LYS A 72 -8.86 6.01 -19.26
N ILE A 73 -9.28 4.74 -19.29
CA ILE A 73 -9.95 4.10 -18.14
C ILE A 73 -9.13 2.93 -17.60
N ARG A 74 -8.84 1.89 -18.43
CA ARG A 74 -8.28 0.63 -17.92
C ARG A 74 -6.81 0.74 -17.56
N LEU A 75 -5.97 1.27 -18.44
CA LEU A 75 -4.53 1.39 -18.16
C LEU A 75 -4.21 2.28 -16.96
N PRO A 76 -4.79 3.50 -16.82
CA PRO A 76 -4.55 4.30 -15.63
C PRO A 76 -4.98 3.57 -14.35
N ARG A 77 -6.14 2.89 -14.35
CA ARG A 77 -6.63 2.13 -13.21
C ARG A 77 -5.68 0.99 -12.81
N ILE A 78 -5.23 0.19 -13.78
CA ILE A 78 -4.31 -0.93 -13.55
C ILE A 78 -2.98 -0.42 -13.01
N ILE A 79 -2.41 0.63 -13.61
CA ILE A 79 -1.14 1.21 -13.16
C ILE A 79 -1.29 1.79 -11.76
N ALA A 80 -2.41 2.46 -11.45
CA ALA A 80 -2.70 2.93 -10.10
C ALA A 80 -2.75 1.78 -9.08
N ALA A 81 -3.45 0.68 -9.41
CA ALA A 81 -3.52 -0.48 -8.53
C ALA A 81 -2.14 -1.09 -8.27
N VAL A 82 -1.27 -1.17 -9.28
CA VAL A 82 0.12 -1.64 -9.15
C VAL A 82 0.93 -0.73 -8.25
N LEU A 83 0.93 0.58 -8.52
CA LEU A 83 1.73 1.56 -7.79
C LEU A 83 1.28 1.68 -6.33
N LEU A 84 -0.03 1.85 -6.11
CA LEU A 84 -0.59 2.09 -4.79
C LEU A 84 -0.61 0.82 -3.94
N GLY A 85 -0.87 -0.35 -4.54
CA GLY A 85 -0.77 -1.64 -3.85
C GLY A 85 0.66 -1.95 -3.41
N GLY A 86 1.63 -1.71 -4.29
CA GLY A 86 3.04 -1.82 -3.96
C GLY A 86 3.45 -0.84 -2.86
N ALA A 87 3.04 0.43 -2.98
CA ALA A 87 3.30 1.46 -1.98
C ALA A 87 2.76 1.09 -0.60
N LEU A 88 1.50 0.64 -0.53
CA LEU A 88 0.87 0.26 0.73
C LEU A 88 1.54 -0.92 1.41
N SER A 89 1.96 -1.92 0.62
CA SER A 89 2.69 -3.08 1.13
C SER A 89 4.08 -2.70 1.65
N VAL A 90 4.83 -1.86 0.94
CA VAL A 90 6.13 -1.37 1.41
C VAL A 90 5.97 -0.50 2.67
N SER A 91 4.96 0.38 2.71
CA SER A 91 4.62 1.15 3.89
C SER A 91 4.38 0.25 5.12
N GLY A 92 3.58 -0.81 4.93
CA GLY A 92 3.34 -1.79 5.98
C GLY A 92 4.61 -2.50 6.44
N PHE A 93 5.50 -2.89 5.52
CA PHE A 93 6.79 -3.48 5.86
C PHE A 93 7.67 -2.54 6.71
N LEU A 94 7.69 -1.25 6.37
CA LEU A 94 8.43 -0.24 7.14
C LEU A 94 7.90 -0.10 8.56
N LEU A 95 6.58 -0.05 8.74
CA LEU A 95 5.96 0.05 10.06
C LEU A 95 6.12 -1.23 10.88
N GLN A 96 6.00 -2.41 10.25
CA GLN A 96 6.30 -3.67 10.92
C GLN A 96 7.75 -3.73 11.40
N SER A 97 8.69 -3.19 10.61
CA SER A 97 10.10 -3.11 10.99
C SER A 97 10.32 -2.09 12.11
N PHE A 98 9.66 -0.93 12.04
CA PHE A 98 9.76 0.12 13.05
C PHE A 98 9.19 -0.31 14.41
N PHE A 99 7.98 -0.86 14.43
CA PHE A 99 7.33 -1.33 15.67
C PHE A 99 7.82 -2.71 16.13
N GLN A 100 8.62 -3.40 15.33
CA GLN A 100 8.99 -4.80 15.54
C GLN A 100 7.75 -5.70 15.78
N ASN A 101 6.64 -5.33 15.16
CA ASN A 101 5.35 -5.96 15.32
C ASN A 101 4.75 -6.32 13.94
N PRO A 102 4.47 -7.61 13.66
CA PRO A 102 3.95 -8.05 12.36
C PRO A 102 2.53 -7.55 12.04
N ILE A 103 1.77 -7.08 13.03
CA ILE A 103 0.42 -6.52 12.85
C ILE A 103 0.41 -5.00 12.65
N ALA A 104 1.55 -4.34 12.77
CA ALA A 104 1.60 -2.91 12.53
C ALA A 104 1.28 -2.60 11.07
N GLY A 105 0.35 -1.69 10.87
CA GLY A 105 -0.09 -1.24 9.56
C GLY A 105 -0.29 0.26 9.51
N PRO A 106 -0.30 0.87 8.32
CA PRO A 106 -0.35 2.32 8.16
C PRO A 106 -1.61 2.95 8.75
N TYR A 107 -2.72 2.24 8.74
CA TYR A 107 -4.00 2.76 9.28
C TYR A 107 -4.06 2.81 10.80
N VAL A 108 -3.23 2.04 11.48
CA VAL A 108 -3.14 2.06 12.95
C VAL A 108 -2.63 3.42 13.47
N LEU A 109 -1.90 4.16 12.65
CA LEU A 109 -1.35 5.47 13.03
C LEU A 109 -2.29 6.65 12.77
N GLY A 110 -3.58 6.41 12.48
CA GLY A 110 -4.56 7.47 12.26
C GLY A 110 -4.42 8.23 10.93
N ILE A 111 -3.52 7.81 10.03
CA ILE A 111 -3.25 8.46 8.74
C ILE A 111 -4.52 8.56 7.90
N SER A 112 -5.28 7.46 7.83
CA SER A 112 -6.54 7.38 7.09
C SER A 112 -7.65 8.25 7.71
N SER A 113 -7.74 8.28 9.05
CA SER A 113 -8.71 9.12 9.75
C SER A 113 -8.40 10.61 9.59
N GLY A 114 -7.12 10.98 9.60
CA GLY A 114 -6.68 12.34 9.33
C GLY A 114 -6.99 12.79 7.89
N ALA A 115 -6.79 11.90 6.91
CA ALA A 115 -7.19 12.15 5.53
C ALA A 115 -8.70 12.38 5.43
N LYS A 116 -9.50 11.46 6.01
CA LYS A 116 -10.97 11.55 6.00
C LYS A 116 -11.47 12.84 6.65
N LEU A 117 -10.86 13.26 7.75
CA LEU A 117 -11.20 14.52 8.42
C LEU A 117 -11.03 15.73 7.50
N VAL A 118 -9.86 15.89 6.86
CA VAL A 118 -9.61 17.06 6.00
C VAL A 118 -10.45 17.01 4.73
N VAL A 119 -10.70 15.81 4.17
CA VAL A 119 -11.63 15.62 3.04
C VAL A 119 -13.05 16.01 3.44
N ALA A 120 -13.53 15.57 4.61
CA ALA A 120 -14.84 15.94 5.13
C ALA A 120 -14.99 17.46 5.30
N LEU A 121 -14.00 18.10 5.94
CA LEU A 121 -13.96 19.55 6.09
C LEU A 121 -13.98 20.26 4.73
N THR A 122 -13.22 19.76 3.75
CA THR A 122 -13.19 20.31 2.40
C THR A 122 -14.54 20.17 1.71
N MET A 123 -15.18 19.01 1.80
CA MET A 123 -16.50 18.78 1.19
C MET A 123 -17.58 19.65 1.85
N ILE A 124 -17.61 19.70 3.16
CA ILE A 124 -18.68 20.42 3.88
C ILE A 124 -18.51 21.94 3.73
N PHE A 125 -17.31 22.50 4.01
CA PHE A 125 -17.13 23.95 4.06
C PHE A 125 -16.90 24.62 2.70
N LEU A 126 -16.28 23.94 1.72
CA LEU A 126 -16.00 24.56 0.42
C LEU A 126 -17.14 24.34 -0.57
N LEU A 127 -17.72 23.12 -0.62
CA LEU A 127 -18.83 22.84 -1.52
C LEU A 127 -20.10 23.58 -1.10
N GLU A 128 -20.38 23.71 0.20
CA GLU A 128 -21.51 24.50 0.72
C GLU A 128 -21.44 25.97 0.27
N LYS A 129 -20.24 26.53 0.14
CA LYS A 129 -20.00 27.89 -0.40
C LYS A 129 -20.04 27.96 -1.93
N GLY A 130 -20.43 26.88 -2.62
CA GLY A 130 -20.48 26.80 -4.08
C GLY A 130 -19.09 26.72 -4.74
N ILE A 131 -18.02 26.47 -3.98
CA ILE A 131 -16.67 26.35 -4.52
C ILE A 131 -16.48 24.90 -5.01
N MET A 132 -16.45 24.73 -6.33
CA MET A 132 -16.15 23.43 -6.95
C MET A 132 -14.70 23.04 -6.70
N VAL A 133 -14.49 22.01 -5.86
CA VAL A 133 -13.16 21.45 -5.62
C VAL A 133 -12.82 20.43 -6.70
N SER A 134 -11.71 20.63 -7.39
CA SER A 134 -11.25 19.68 -8.40
C SER A 134 -10.83 18.34 -7.77
N SER A 135 -10.78 17.27 -8.57
CA SER A 135 -10.29 15.95 -8.11
C SER A 135 -8.88 16.05 -7.49
N LEU A 136 -7.98 16.84 -8.08
CA LEU A 136 -6.67 17.12 -7.50
C LEU A 136 -6.75 17.88 -6.17
N GLY A 137 -7.69 18.80 -6.03
CA GLY A 137 -7.91 19.52 -4.77
C GLY A 137 -8.28 18.55 -3.64
N MET A 138 -9.13 17.58 -3.91
CA MET A 138 -9.49 16.52 -2.95
C MET A 138 -8.31 15.63 -2.58
N VAL A 139 -7.46 15.29 -3.57
CA VAL A 139 -6.21 14.54 -3.34
C VAL A 139 -5.27 15.32 -2.44
N VAL A 140 -5.09 16.62 -2.68
CA VAL A 140 -4.24 17.50 -1.84
C VAL A 140 -4.81 17.59 -0.42
N ALA A 141 -6.12 17.73 -0.26
CA ALA A 141 -6.78 17.76 1.04
C ALA A 141 -6.56 16.46 1.83
N ALA A 142 -6.77 15.29 1.19
CA ALA A 142 -6.54 14.00 1.80
C ALA A 142 -5.06 13.79 2.18
N PHE A 143 -4.15 14.21 1.31
CA PHE A 143 -2.72 14.13 1.55
C PHE A 143 -2.29 15.00 2.72
N ALA A 144 -2.77 16.25 2.78
CA ALA A 144 -2.53 17.15 3.89
C ALA A 144 -3.04 16.58 5.21
N GLY A 145 -4.27 16.05 5.24
CA GLY A 145 -4.85 15.41 6.43
C GLY A 145 -4.04 14.20 6.91
N SER A 146 -3.58 13.37 5.99
CA SER A 146 -2.69 12.25 6.29
C SER A 146 -1.38 12.70 6.92
N LEU A 147 -0.75 13.74 6.37
CA LEU A 147 0.51 14.29 6.86
C LEU A 147 0.36 14.99 8.21
N LEU A 148 -0.77 15.66 8.45
CA LEU A 148 -1.08 16.27 9.75
C LEU A 148 -1.19 15.22 10.85
N ALA A 149 -2.01 14.17 10.64
CA ALA A 149 -2.14 13.07 11.61
C ALA A 149 -0.78 12.43 11.90
N MET A 150 0.01 12.23 10.85
CA MET A 150 1.36 11.69 10.94
C MET A 150 2.32 12.61 11.69
N GLY A 151 2.24 13.92 11.45
CA GLY A 151 3.04 14.93 12.16
C GLY A 151 2.83 14.83 13.67
N PHE A 152 1.60 14.65 14.13
CA PHE A 152 1.29 14.42 15.55
C PHE A 152 1.93 13.14 16.08
N VAL A 153 1.83 12.02 15.36
CA VAL A 153 2.49 10.76 15.76
C VAL A 153 4.00 10.93 15.83
N LEU A 154 4.59 11.63 14.85
CA LEU A 154 6.02 11.89 14.82
C LEU A 154 6.46 12.77 16.02
N LEU A 155 5.72 13.83 16.33
CA LEU A 155 6.00 14.69 17.50
C LEU A 155 5.97 13.89 18.81
N ILE A 156 5.00 12.99 18.96
CA ILE A 156 4.91 12.10 20.12
C ILE A 156 6.09 11.13 20.15
N SER A 157 6.50 10.59 19.00
CA SER A 157 7.59 9.64 18.89
C SER A 157 8.95 10.19 19.36
N PHE A 158 9.15 11.50 19.37
CA PHE A 158 10.35 12.12 19.94
C PHE A 158 10.41 12.06 21.47
N ARG A 159 9.25 11.97 22.13
CA ARG A 159 9.13 11.96 23.60
C ARG A 159 8.86 10.57 24.17
N VAL A 160 8.38 9.64 23.36
CA VAL A 160 7.97 8.30 23.78
C VAL A 160 8.96 7.27 23.22
N SER A 161 9.63 6.55 24.13
CA SER A 161 10.53 5.45 23.77
C SER A 161 9.80 4.09 23.67
N ASN A 162 8.63 3.97 24.29
CA ASN A 162 7.85 2.73 24.30
C ASN A 162 7.01 2.63 23.01
N MET A 163 7.32 1.62 22.18
CA MET A 163 6.66 1.40 20.89
C MET A 163 5.17 1.07 21.03
N SER A 164 4.76 0.35 22.08
CA SER A 164 3.35 0.02 22.31
C SER A 164 2.54 1.28 22.63
N LEU A 165 3.11 2.19 23.44
CA LEU A 165 2.46 3.46 23.76
C LEU A 165 2.30 4.34 22.51
N LEU A 166 3.30 4.34 21.62
CA LEU A 166 3.22 5.09 20.37
C LEU A 166 2.10 4.59 19.44
N VAL A 167 1.90 3.27 19.38
CA VAL A 167 0.75 2.67 18.65
C VAL A 167 -0.57 3.14 19.25
N VAL A 168 -0.69 3.11 20.57
CA VAL A 168 -1.90 3.58 21.27
C VAL A 168 -2.15 5.06 20.97
N CYS A 169 -1.14 5.91 21.01
CA CYS A 169 -1.26 7.31 20.65
C CYS A 169 -1.75 7.52 19.21
N GLY A 170 -1.24 6.72 18.25
CA GLY A 170 -1.70 6.76 16.87
C GLY A 170 -3.19 6.40 16.73
N ILE A 171 -3.64 5.36 17.45
CA ILE A 171 -5.04 4.95 17.50
C ILE A 171 -5.91 6.08 18.09
N LEU A 172 -5.48 6.69 19.19
CA LEU A 172 -6.20 7.78 19.84
C LEU A 172 -6.31 9.03 18.93
N ILE A 173 -5.26 9.37 18.20
CA ILE A 173 -5.30 10.43 17.17
C ILE A 173 -6.34 10.07 16.09
N GLY A 174 -6.36 8.82 15.65
CA GLY A 174 -7.37 8.33 14.71
C GLY A 174 -8.80 8.49 15.23
N TYR A 175 -9.05 8.18 16.50
CA TYR A 175 -10.36 8.38 17.14
C TYR A 175 -10.74 9.86 17.24
N ILE A 176 -9.81 10.75 17.59
CA ILE A 176 -10.05 12.19 17.62
C ILE A 176 -10.44 12.69 16.22
N CYS A 177 -9.69 12.32 15.18
CA CYS A 177 -10.01 12.68 13.82
C CYS A 177 -11.39 12.16 13.39
N SER A 178 -11.72 10.92 13.75
CA SER A 178 -13.04 10.33 13.45
C SER A 178 -14.16 11.05 14.18
N ALA A 179 -14.01 11.34 15.46
CA ALA A 179 -15.01 12.06 16.25
C ALA A 179 -15.30 13.46 15.70
N ILE A 180 -14.24 14.20 15.29
CA ILE A 180 -14.42 15.51 14.65
C ILE A 180 -15.10 15.35 13.30
N THR A 181 -14.75 14.31 12.51
CA THR A 181 -15.42 14.02 11.23
C THR A 181 -16.91 13.76 11.42
N ASP A 182 -17.27 12.89 12.38
CA ASP A 182 -18.66 12.54 12.66
C ASP A 182 -19.46 13.75 13.16
N PHE A 183 -18.82 14.62 13.98
CA PHE A 183 -19.42 15.91 14.36
C PHE A 183 -19.71 16.79 13.13
N CYS A 184 -18.76 16.96 12.22
CA CYS A 184 -18.95 17.74 11.00
C CYS A 184 -20.03 17.16 10.11
N VAL A 185 -20.08 15.82 9.97
CA VAL A 185 -21.07 15.11 9.16
C VAL A 185 -22.51 15.33 9.68
N THR A 186 -22.70 15.55 10.98
CA THR A 186 -24.01 15.82 11.58
C THR A 186 -24.67 17.09 11.00
N PHE A 187 -23.87 18.02 10.50
CA PHE A 187 -24.35 19.30 9.93
C PHE A 187 -24.21 19.36 8.40
N ALA A 188 -23.84 18.26 7.76
CA ALA A 188 -23.60 18.19 6.33
C ALA A 188 -24.87 17.81 5.55
N ASP A 189 -24.96 18.25 4.32
CA ASP A 189 -26.01 17.81 3.39
C ASP A 189 -25.85 16.32 3.05
N ASP A 190 -26.97 15.63 2.80
CA ASP A 190 -27.00 14.20 2.47
C ASP A 190 -26.09 13.85 1.29
N SER A 191 -26.01 14.70 0.27
CA SER A 191 -25.12 14.53 -0.88
C SER A 191 -23.63 14.48 -0.48
N ASN A 192 -23.21 15.31 0.45
CA ASN A 192 -21.85 15.37 0.95
C ASN A 192 -21.52 14.13 1.82
N ILE A 193 -22.50 13.66 2.59
CA ILE A 193 -22.39 12.43 3.38
C ILE A 193 -22.16 11.21 2.47
N VAL A 194 -22.98 11.08 1.42
CA VAL A 194 -22.86 9.99 0.43
C VAL A 194 -21.50 10.06 -0.29
N ASN A 195 -21.08 11.24 -0.71
CA ASN A 195 -19.79 11.42 -1.39
C ASN A 195 -18.61 11.07 -0.48
N LEU A 196 -18.62 11.51 0.79
CA LEU A 196 -17.61 11.17 1.78
C LEU A 196 -17.58 9.66 2.09
N HIS A 197 -18.77 9.05 2.17
CA HIS A 197 -18.88 7.60 2.37
C HIS A 197 -18.27 6.83 1.19
N ASN A 198 -18.64 7.16 -0.03
CA ASN A 198 -18.11 6.54 -1.25
C ASN A 198 -16.60 6.70 -1.35
N TRP A 199 -16.08 7.91 -1.08
CA TRP A 199 -14.63 8.15 -1.04
C TRP A 199 -13.94 7.27 0.01
N SER A 200 -14.54 7.13 1.20
CA SER A 200 -13.96 6.36 2.31
C SER A 200 -13.95 4.85 2.09
N MET A 201 -14.71 4.35 1.12
CA MET A 201 -14.70 2.93 0.74
C MET A 201 -13.45 2.51 -0.04
N GLY A 202 -12.75 3.47 -0.65
CA GLY A 202 -11.61 3.23 -1.51
C GLY A 202 -11.97 2.68 -2.89
N SER A 203 -11.36 3.24 -3.93
CA SER A 203 -11.56 2.81 -5.31
C SER A 203 -10.38 3.25 -6.18
N PHE A 204 -10.07 2.46 -7.22
CA PHE A 204 -9.17 2.88 -8.30
C PHE A 204 -9.93 3.46 -9.50
N SER A 205 -11.25 3.68 -9.37
CA SER A 205 -12.06 4.32 -10.42
C SER A 205 -11.69 5.79 -10.58
N GLY A 206 -11.83 6.34 -11.80
CA GLY A 206 -11.55 7.76 -12.05
C GLY A 206 -10.07 8.17 -12.06
N MET A 207 -9.13 7.21 -12.10
CA MET A 207 -7.71 7.51 -12.24
C MET A 207 -7.38 8.10 -13.61
N SER A 208 -6.60 9.19 -13.61
CA SER A 208 -6.12 9.86 -14.81
C SER A 208 -4.59 9.70 -14.97
N TRP A 209 -4.08 9.96 -16.18
CA TRP A 209 -2.63 9.96 -16.41
C TRP A 209 -1.87 11.01 -15.61
N GLU A 210 -2.53 12.12 -15.27
CA GLU A 210 -1.97 13.14 -14.37
C GLU A 210 -1.76 12.57 -12.96
N HIS A 211 -2.78 11.88 -12.42
CA HIS A 211 -2.67 11.18 -11.15
C HIS A 211 -1.53 10.14 -11.18
N ILE A 212 -1.42 9.36 -12.27
CA ILE A 212 -0.36 8.36 -12.43
C ILE A 212 1.04 9.00 -12.39
N ARG A 213 1.25 10.13 -13.06
CA ARG A 213 2.55 10.84 -13.02
C ARG A 213 2.94 11.22 -11.60
N ILE A 214 2.02 11.83 -10.86
CA ILE A 214 2.27 12.27 -9.47
C ILE A 214 2.56 11.07 -8.58
N MET A 215 1.73 10.01 -8.65
CA MET A 215 1.94 8.78 -7.89
C MET A 215 3.27 8.11 -8.22
N THR A 216 3.63 8.03 -9.50
CA THR A 216 4.90 7.40 -9.93
C THR A 216 6.10 8.13 -9.36
N ILE A 217 6.09 9.46 -9.33
CA ILE A 217 7.18 10.27 -8.76
C ILE A 217 7.26 10.04 -7.26
N ILE A 218 6.14 10.19 -6.52
CA ILE A 218 6.12 10.05 -5.07
C ILE A 218 6.51 8.63 -4.66
N VAL A 219 5.86 7.63 -5.21
CA VAL A 219 6.09 6.22 -4.88
C VAL A 219 7.48 5.79 -5.32
N GLY A 220 7.90 6.14 -6.54
CA GLY A 220 9.20 5.76 -7.09
C GLY A 220 10.36 6.30 -6.23
N ILE A 221 10.37 7.60 -5.95
CA ILE A 221 11.40 8.22 -5.10
C ILE A 221 11.40 7.57 -3.71
N THR A 222 10.22 7.41 -3.10
CA THR A 222 10.11 6.87 -1.75
C THR A 222 10.58 5.42 -1.67
N VAL A 223 10.23 4.58 -2.64
CA VAL A 223 10.67 3.18 -2.68
C VAL A 223 12.18 3.08 -2.93
N VAL A 224 12.75 3.92 -3.78
CA VAL A 224 14.22 3.95 -4.02
C VAL A 224 14.96 4.34 -2.74
N ILE A 225 14.51 5.39 -2.04
CA ILE A 225 15.10 5.78 -0.74
C ILE A 225 14.96 4.63 0.27
N THR A 226 13.78 4.00 0.34
CA THR A 226 13.52 2.85 1.22
C THR A 226 14.48 1.69 0.92
N PHE A 227 14.71 1.40 -0.35
CA PHE A 227 15.66 0.36 -0.77
C PHE A 227 17.11 0.70 -0.35
N GLY A 228 17.51 1.96 -0.43
CA GLY A 228 18.79 2.46 0.08
C GLY A 228 18.97 2.23 1.59
N LEU A 229 17.89 2.23 2.35
CA LEU A 229 17.88 1.96 3.79
C LEU A 229 17.83 0.47 4.15
N ALA A 230 17.88 -0.45 3.20
CA ALA A 230 17.75 -1.89 3.44
C ALA A 230 18.80 -2.44 4.46
N LYS A 231 20.03 -1.95 4.41
CA LYS A 231 21.10 -2.36 5.35
C LYS A 231 20.85 -1.83 6.77
N PRO A 232 20.61 -0.53 7.01
CA PRO A 232 20.23 0.00 8.31
C PRO A 232 18.99 -0.68 8.91
N ILE A 233 17.95 -0.94 8.08
CA ILE A 233 16.74 -1.65 8.52
C ILE A 233 17.09 -3.08 8.98
N SER A 234 17.95 -3.78 8.26
CA SER A 234 18.38 -5.13 8.64
C SER A 234 19.10 -5.15 10.01
N ALA A 235 19.97 -4.18 10.26
CA ALA A 235 20.62 -4.03 11.56
C ALA A 235 19.61 -3.71 12.68
N TYR A 236 18.63 -2.83 12.39
CA TYR A 236 17.60 -2.45 13.36
C TYR A 236 16.67 -3.61 13.74
N GLN A 237 16.35 -4.50 12.80
CA GLN A 237 15.55 -5.71 13.04
C GLN A 237 16.25 -6.70 14.01
N MET A 238 17.57 -6.65 14.14
CA MET A 238 18.34 -7.46 15.09
C MET A 238 18.36 -6.87 16.51
N GLY A 239 17.82 -5.69 16.68
CA GLY A 239 17.74 -4.95 17.94
C GLY A 239 18.43 -3.59 17.89
N GLU A 240 17.90 -2.64 18.67
CA GLU A 240 18.36 -1.26 18.68
C GLU A 240 19.83 -1.13 19.13
N SER A 241 20.21 -1.87 20.18
CA SER A 241 21.59 -1.88 20.69
C SER A 241 22.57 -2.44 19.64
N TYR A 242 22.17 -3.49 18.93
CA TYR A 242 22.95 -4.04 17.82
C TYR A 242 23.13 -3.01 16.69
N ALA A 243 22.07 -2.35 16.28
CA ALA A 243 22.12 -1.34 15.22
C ALA A 243 23.07 -0.18 15.61
N ARG A 244 23.02 0.29 16.86
CA ARG A 244 23.91 1.35 17.36
C ARG A 244 25.37 0.92 17.32
N ASN A 245 25.68 -0.31 17.74
CA ASN A 245 27.04 -0.86 17.71
C ASN A 245 27.58 -1.01 16.28
N MET A 246 26.68 -1.21 15.30
CA MET A 246 27.01 -1.23 13.88
C MET A 246 27.11 0.17 13.23
N GLY A 247 27.05 1.24 14.03
CA GLY A 247 27.17 2.62 13.56
C GLY A 247 25.90 3.22 12.95
N VAL A 248 24.73 2.57 13.09
CA VAL A 248 23.46 3.10 12.59
C VAL A 248 22.94 4.19 13.51
N ASN A 249 22.66 5.37 12.97
CA ASN A 249 21.93 6.41 13.69
C ASN A 249 20.46 6.01 13.84
N VAL A 250 20.13 5.36 14.96
CA VAL A 250 18.78 4.80 15.21
C VAL A 250 17.71 5.88 15.24
N LYS A 251 18.01 7.09 15.77
CA LYS A 251 17.04 8.20 15.78
C LYS A 251 16.67 8.63 14.36
N ALA A 252 17.67 8.86 13.51
CA ALA A 252 17.45 9.22 12.12
C ALA A 252 16.72 8.11 11.34
N LEU A 253 17.07 6.84 11.58
CA LEU A 253 16.40 5.70 10.94
C LEU A 253 14.93 5.63 11.35
N ARG A 254 14.60 5.77 12.63
CA ARG A 254 13.20 5.78 13.11
C ARG A 254 12.38 6.86 12.42
N ILE A 255 12.89 8.09 12.36
CA ILE A 255 12.23 9.20 11.66
C ILE A 255 12.03 8.86 10.19
N ALA A 256 13.05 8.35 9.52
CA ALA A 256 12.97 7.95 8.12
C ALA A 256 11.92 6.86 7.87
N LEU A 257 11.87 5.81 8.71
CA LEU A 257 10.89 4.73 8.59
C LEU A 257 9.45 5.25 8.70
N ILE A 258 9.21 6.10 9.68
CA ILE A 258 7.90 6.73 9.88
C ILE A 258 7.56 7.62 8.68
N LEU A 259 8.43 8.56 8.29
CA LEU A 259 8.16 9.50 7.20
C LEU A 259 7.92 8.79 5.87
N LEU A 260 8.79 7.84 5.49
CA LEU A 260 8.66 7.11 4.23
C LEU A 260 7.38 6.25 4.20
N SER A 261 7.10 5.54 5.30
CA SER A 261 5.86 4.77 5.41
C SER A 261 4.63 5.65 5.26
N SER A 262 4.64 6.80 5.88
CA SER A 262 3.48 7.70 5.87
C SER A 262 3.30 8.42 4.56
N LEU A 263 4.40 8.78 3.91
CA LEU A 263 4.35 9.35 2.57
C LEU A 263 3.71 8.36 1.57
N LEU A 264 4.10 7.07 1.65
CA LEU A 264 3.48 6.01 0.84
C LEU A 264 2.00 5.82 1.17
N SER A 265 1.65 5.75 2.46
CA SER A 265 0.26 5.58 2.90
C SER A 265 -0.61 6.79 2.59
N ALA A 266 -0.09 8.00 2.77
CA ALA A 266 -0.78 9.24 2.41
C ALA A 266 -1.05 9.31 0.91
N CYS A 267 -0.08 8.91 0.08
CA CYS A 267 -0.27 8.80 -1.36
C CYS A 267 -1.40 7.83 -1.71
N VAL A 268 -1.42 6.63 -1.11
CA VAL A 268 -2.50 5.66 -1.33
C VAL A 268 -3.84 6.23 -0.92
N THR A 269 -3.95 6.76 0.30
CA THR A 269 -5.22 7.28 0.83
C THR A 269 -5.72 8.49 0.05
N ALA A 270 -4.82 9.37 -0.40
CA ALA A 270 -5.18 10.55 -1.16
C ALA A 270 -5.76 10.22 -2.54
N PHE A 271 -5.18 9.27 -3.26
CA PHE A 271 -5.61 8.94 -4.62
C PHE A 271 -6.72 7.88 -4.67
N ALA A 272 -6.59 6.81 -3.89
CA ALA A 272 -7.51 5.67 -3.93
C ALA A 272 -8.45 5.59 -2.73
N GLY A 273 -8.34 6.49 -1.76
CA GLY A 273 -9.00 6.34 -0.47
C GLY A 273 -8.34 5.27 0.40
N PRO A 274 -8.87 5.00 1.59
CA PRO A 274 -8.32 4.01 2.50
C PRO A 274 -8.50 2.57 1.97
N ILE A 275 -7.40 1.83 1.80
CA ILE A 275 -7.41 0.41 1.39
C ILE A 275 -6.86 -0.44 2.52
N SER A 276 -7.68 -1.32 3.09
CA SER A 276 -7.36 -2.08 4.29
C SER A 276 -6.51 -3.33 4.02
N PHE A 277 -5.78 -3.78 5.03
CA PHE A 277 -5.08 -5.07 5.17
C PHE A 277 -3.91 -5.35 4.23
N VAL A 278 -3.77 -4.74 3.06
CA VAL A 278 -2.66 -4.98 2.12
C VAL A 278 -1.30 -4.75 2.79
N GLY A 279 -1.15 -3.64 3.52
CA GLY A 279 0.08 -3.30 4.25
C GLY A 279 0.42 -4.27 5.39
N ILE A 280 -0.55 -5.00 5.93
CA ILE A 280 -0.32 -5.97 6.99
C ILE A 280 -0.03 -7.35 6.40
N ALA A 281 -0.87 -7.80 5.48
CA ALA A 281 -0.86 -9.16 4.95
C ALA A 281 0.31 -9.43 4.00
N VAL A 282 0.54 -8.53 3.05
CA VAL A 282 1.50 -8.79 1.97
C VAL A 282 2.94 -8.96 2.47
N PRO A 283 3.48 -8.12 3.37
CA PRO A 283 4.83 -8.35 3.90
C PRO A 283 4.96 -9.72 4.58
N HIS A 284 3.88 -10.19 5.20
CA HIS A 284 3.87 -11.51 5.85
C HIS A 284 3.88 -12.63 4.82
N LEU A 285 3.05 -12.53 3.77
CA LEU A 285 3.03 -13.49 2.66
C LEU A 285 4.38 -13.59 1.96
N ILE A 286 5.04 -12.46 1.70
CA ILE A 286 6.36 -12.44 1.06
C ILE A 286 7.41 -13.07 1.97
N LYS A 287 7.39 -12.81 3.28
CA LYS A 287 8.27 -13.50 4.25
C LYS A 287 8.07 -15.01 4.22
N LEU A 288 6.83 -15.47 4.11
CA LEU A 288 6.51 -16.90 4.01
C LEU A 288 6.99 -17.50 2.69
N ALA A 289 6.78 -16.83 1.55
CA ALA A 289 7.19 -17.31 0.24
C ALA A 289 8.70 -17.37 0.09
N THR A 290 9.41 -16.34 0.56
CA THR A 290 10.87 -16.23 0.41
C THR A 290 11.65 -16.88 1.56
N HIS A 291 10.99 -17.19 2.69
CA HIS A 291 11.62 -17.67 3.94
C HIS A 291 12.79 -16.79 4.39
N THR A 292 12.66 -15.47 4.22
CA THR A 292 13.68 -14.51 4.64
C THR A 292 13.07 -13.26 5.25
N ALA A 293 13.79 -12.65 6.18
CA ALA A 293 13.47 -11.34 6.75
C ALA A 293 14.35 -10.21 6.16
N LYS A 294 15.27 -10.51 5.21
CA LYS A 294 16.21 -9.53 4.66
C LYS A 294 15.48 -8.41 3.91
N PRO A 295 15.63 -7.14 4.32
CA PRO A 295 14.92 -6.02 3.69
C PRO A 295 15.22 -5.85 2.21
N ILE A 296 16.43 -6.15 1.77
CA ILE A 296 16.83 -6.07 0.35
C ILE A 296 16.00 -6.97 -0.57
N ILE A 297 15.43 -8.07 -0.04
CA ILE A 297 14.53 -8.98 -0.76
C ILE A 297 13.08 -8.62 -0.48
N LEU A 298 12.77 -8.24 0.77
CA LEU A 298 11.41 -7.95 1.17
C LEU A 298 10.86 -6.65 0.56
N ILE A 299 11.67 -5.61 0.41
CA ILE A 299 11.19 -4.34 -0.16
C ILE A 299 10.67 -4.54 -1.59
N PRO A 300 11.44 -5.07 -2.56
CA PRO A 300 10.91 -5.32 -3.90
C PRO A 300 9.84 -6.43 -3.91
N GLY A 301 9.98 -7.45 -3.08
CA GLY A 301 8.97 -8.50 -2.94
C GLY A 301 7.63 -7.96 -2.43
N CYS A 302 7.62 -7.08 -1.43
CA CYS A 302 6.42 -6.42 -0.93
C CYS A 302 5.79 -5.52 -1.99
N PHE A 303 6.61 -4.77 -2.74
CA PHE A 303 6.08 -3.92 -3.81
C PHE A 303 5.35 -4.75 -4.87
N LEU A 304 5.99 -5.78 -5.41
CA LEU A 304 5.39 -6.65 -6.42
C LEU A 304 4.22 -7.48 -5.86
N GLY A 305 4.35 -8.00 -4.65
CA GLY A 305 3.28 -8.75 -4.00
C GLY A 305 2.06 -7.88 -3.69
N GLY A 306 2.27 -6.62 -3.28
CA GLY A 306 1.21 -5.64 -3.11
C GLY A 306 0.49 -5.34 -4.43
N ALA A 307 1.24 -5.17 -5.52
CA ALA A 307 0.69 -4.98 -6.85
C ALA A 307 -0.18 -6.17 -7.30
N VAL A 308 0.29 -7.40 -7.10
CA VAL A 308 -0.48 -8.63 -7.43
C VAL A 308 -1.79 -8.68 -6.66
N ILE A 309 -1.74 -8.50 -5.33
CA ILE A 309 -2.93 -8.59 -4.48
C ILE A 309 -3.95 -7.51 -4.82
N THR A 310 -3.51 -6.27 -5.03
CA THR A 310 -4.44 -5.18 -5.37
C THR A 310 -5.05 -5.33 -6.75
N LEU A 311 -4.29 -5.77 -7.75
CA LEU A 311 -4.84 -6.10 -9.07
C LEU A 311 -5.86 -7.23 -9.00
N PHE A 312 -5.60 -8.27 -8.22
CA PHE A 312 -6.53 -9.37 -8.01
C PHE A 312 -7.83 -8.87 -7.35
N CYS A 313 -7.71 -8.11 -6.26
CA CYS A 313 -8.86 -7.57 -5.55
C CYS A 313 -9.64 -6.56 -6.39
N ASP A 314 -8.97 -5.70 -7.18
CA ASP A 314 -9.64 -4.75 -8.07
C ASP A 314 -10.40 -5.46 -9.20
N GLY A 315 -9.81 -6.51 -9.77
CA GLY A 315 -10.49 -7.36 -10.75
C GLY A 315 -11.78 -7.96 -10.19
N ILE A 316 -11.74 -8.53 -8.99
CA ILE A 316 -12.93 -9.06 -8.30
C ILE A 316 -13.94 -7.97 -8.01
N ALA A 317 -13.50 -6.82 -7.48
CA ALA A 317 -14.36 -5.70 -7.11
C ALA A 317 -15.24 -5.21 -8.29
N ARG A 318 -14.71 -5.33 -9.52
CA ARG A 318 -15.41 -4.92 -10.75
C ARG A 318 -16.28 -5.99 -11.38
N THR A 319 -16.07 -7.26 -11.08
CA THR A 319 -16.69 -8.37 -11.84
C THR A 319 -17.81 -9.06 -11.13
N VAL A 320 -17.68 -9.28 -9.81
CA VAL A 320 -18.59 -10.16 -9.06
C VAL A 320 -20.03 -9.66 -9.05
N PHE A 321 -20.25 -8.35 -9.01
CA PHE A 321 -21.59 -7.76 -9.01
C PHE A 321 -21.77 -6.72 -10.12
N ALA A 322 -21.08 -6.88 -11.25
CA ALA A 322 -21.22 -5.97 -12.37
C ALA A 322 -22.71 -5.77 -12.75
N PRO A 323 -23.18 -4.54 -13.05
CA PRO A 323 -22.39 -3.32 -13.25
C PRO A 323 -21.99 -2.56 -11.97
N THR A 324 -22.42 -2.98 -10.78
CA THR A 324 -22.10 -2.32 -9.51
C THR A 324 -20.70 -2.71 -9.05
N GLU A 325 -19.84 -1.71 -8.81
CA GLU A 325 -18.50 -1.95 -8.27
C GLU A 325 -18.54 -2.08 -6.75
N ILE A 326 -17.88 -3.10 -6.21
CA ILE A 326 -17.69 -3.28 -4.76
C ILE A 326 -16.50 -2.44 -4.30
N SER A 327 -16.55 -1.95 -3.06
CA SER A 327 -15.42 -1.34 -2.38
C SER A 327 -14.18 -2.26 -2.36
N ILE A 328 -13.03 -1.74 -2.80
CA ILE A 328 -11.79 -2.51 -2.78
C ILE A 328 -11.36 -2.87 -1.36
N SER A 329 -11.64 -2.00 -0.37
CA SER A 329 -11.35 -2.28 1.04
C SER A 329 -12.13 -3.47 1.57
N SER A 330 -13.38 -3.66 1.14
CA SER A 330 -14.19 -4.82 1.51
C SER A 330 -13.62 -6.10 0.91
N VAL A 331 -13.26 -6.07 -0.38
CA VAL A 331 -12.65 -7.24 -1.05
C VAL A 331 -11.32 -7.60 -0.40
N THR A 332 -10.43 -6.62 -0.17
CA THR A 332 -9.14 -6.88 0.48
C THR A 332 -9.32 -7.41 1.91
N ALA A 333 -10.30 -6.92 2.66
CA ALA A 333 -10.59 -7.43 4.01
C ALA A 333 -11.01 -8.90 3.98
N VAL A 334 -11.98 -9.26 3.12
CA VAL A 334 -12.49 -10.64 3.01
C VAL A 334 -11.38 -11.62 2.65
N PHE A 335 -10.50 -11.27 1.70
CA PHE A 335 -9.43 -12.18 1.26
C PHE A 335 -8.21 -12.19 2.18
N LEU A 336 -7.81 -11.04 2.73
CA LEU A 336 -6.54 -10.95 3.45
C LEU A 336 -6.65 -11.21 4.94
N VAL A 337 -7.80 -10.92 5.58
CA VAL A 337 -7.96 -11.16 7.03
C VAL A 337 -7.80 -12.64 7.38
N PRO A 338 -8.44 -13.61 6.69
CA PRO A 338 -8.22 -15.03 6.96
C PRO A 338 -6.75 -15.45 6.79
N VAL A 339 -6.07 -14.89 5.80
CA VAL A 339 -4.64 -15.16 5.55
C VAL A 339 -3.78 -14.67 6.71
N VAL A 340 -4.04 -13.44 7.21
CA VAL A 340 -3.32 -12.88 8.36
C VAL A 340 -3.55 -13.73 9.61
N ILE A 341 -4.80 -14.14 9.89
CA ILE A 341 -5.14 -15.00 11.03
C ILE A 341 -4.40 -16.33 10.92
N ALA A 342 -4.47 -17.01 9.76
CA ALA A 342 -3.79 -18.28 9.56
C ALA A 342 -2.27 -18.17 9.73
N ALA A 343 -1.67 -17.08 9.26
CA ALA A 343 -0.26 -16.81 9.39
C ALA A 343 0.18 -16.60 10.85
N MET A 344 -0.65 -15.92 11.65
CA MET A 344 -0.41 -15.69 13.07
C MET A 344 -0.49 -16.98 13.89
N LEU A 345 -1.51 -17.81 13.62
CA LEU A 345 -1.69 -19.08 14.30
C LEU A 345 -0.52 -20.05 14.04
N ARG A 346 0.04 -20.04 12.83
CA ARG A 346 1.24 -20.84 12.52
C ARG A 346 2.47 -20.42 13.31
N LYS A 347 2.65 -19.14 13.56
CA LYS A 347 3.80 -18.62 14.32
C LYS A 347 3.75 -19.01 15.82
N GLN A 348 2.58 -19.25 16.39
CA GLN A 348 2.43 -19.70 17.77
C GLN A 348 2.75 -21.20 17.97
N ARG A 349 2.76 -21.98 16.87
CA ARG A 349 3.03 -23.44 16.93
C ARG A 349 4.50 -23.80 16.64
N MET A 350 5.35 -22.85 16.29
CA MET A 350 6.79 -22.99 16.12
C MET A 350 7.54 -22.34 17.30
#